data_8cf67af95a61ace4a524679476594ecf
#
_entry.id   8cf67af95a61ace4a524679476594ecf
#
_cell.length_a   1.000
_cell.length_b   1.000
_cell.length_c   1.000
_cell.angle_alpha   90.00
_cell.angle_beta   90.00
_cell.angle_gamma   90.00
#
_symmetry.space_group_name_H-M   'P 1'
#
loop_
_entity.id
_entity.type
_entity.pdbx_description
1 polymer ?
#
loop_
_entity_poly.entity_id
_entity_poly.type
_entity_poly.pdbx_seq_one_letter_code
_entity_poly.pdbx_strand_id
1 'polypeptide(L)'
;GAVMERILGVNLSGWFIPEPWVTPSLYAATGASNAAELQEAMGTAAYNERMRRHYETFVSEDDFRRMAQIGLNAVRLPVPWYAFGSQESDASYISVVDYIDRAIEWAAKYDIRVLLDLATVPGGQGDSNDSPATPEAVAEWHSSTNGRHVALDVLERLADRYGEAESLLGIELLDTPQMSVRKSLFTMTDGIPAHYL
;
A
#
# COMPACT_ATOMS: atom_id res chain seq x y z
N GLY A 1 18.65 -11.40 -29.32
CA GLY A 1 17.75 -11.64 -28.20
C GLY A 1 17.86 -10.48 -27.23
N ALA A 2 16.75 -9.90 -26.79
CA ALA A 2 16.77 -8.89 -25.76
C ALA A 2 17.33 -9.53 -24.49
N VAL A 3 18.43 -8.97 -23.99
CA VAL A 3 18.96 -9.35 -22.66
C VAL A 3 17.93 -8.86 -21.65
N MET A 4 17.23 -9.75 -20.98
CA MET A 4 16.38 -9.38 -19.86
C MET A 4 17.28 -8.81 -18.77
N GLU A 5 17.11 -7.52 -18.49
CA GLU A 5 17.80 -6.86 -17.40
C GLU A 5 17.37 -7.52 -16.08
N ARG A 6 18.35 -7.88 -15.27
CA ARG A 6 18.08 -8.48 -13.96
C ARG A 6 17.51 -7.42 -13.02
N ILE A 7 16.30 -7.65 -12.50
CA ILE A 7 15.70 -6.79 -11.50
C ILE A 7 16.28 -7.14 -10.13
N LEU A 8 16.87 -6.14 -9.49
CA LEU A 8 17.35 -6.19 -8.11
C LEU A 8 16.63 -5.09 -7.33
N GLY A 9 15.70 -5.48 -6.47
CA GLY A 9 14.83 -4.53 -5.80
C GLY A 9 14.66 -4.76 -4.31
N VAL A 10 14.09 -3.78 -3.65
CA VAL A 10 13.68 -3.81 -2.25
C VAL A 10 12.21 -3.38 -2.12
N ASN A 11 11.57 -3.84 -1.04
CA ASN A 11 10.24 -3.39 -0.67
C ASN A 11 10.35 -2.23 0.32
N LEU A 12 9.70 -1.11 0.01
CA LEU A 12 9.64 0.07 0.89
C LEU A 12 8.47 -0.02 1.87
N SER A 13 8.43 -1.13 2.63
CA SER A 13 7.44 -1.35 3.69
C SER A 13 7.49 -0.28 4.76
N GLY A 14 6.36 0.00 5.39
CA GLY A 14 6.27 0.92 6.52
C GLY A 14 6.28 2.40 6.15
N TRP A 15 6.43 2.77 4.89
CA TRP A 15 6.39 4.19 4.51
C TRP A 15 4.95 4.74 4.56
N PHE A 16 4.05 4.20 3.75
CA PHE A 16 2.66 4.69 3.70
C PHE A 16 1.70 3.93 4.61
N ILE A 17 2.05 2.70 4.95
CA ILE A 17 1.28 1.83 5.82
C ILE A 17 2.15 1.52 7.05
N PRO A 18 1.79 2.04 8.24
CA PRO A 18 2.56 1.75 9.44
C PRO A 18 2.39 0.29 9.84
N GLU A 19 3.51 -0.39 10.12
CA GLU A 19 3.57 -1.78 10.50
C GLU A 19 4.36 -1.92 11.82
N PRO A 20 3.83 -2.57 12.89
CA PRO A 20 4.47 -2.60 14.20
C PRO A 20 5.91 -3.13 14.18
N TRP A 21 6.22 -4.07 13.31
CA TRP A 21 7.56 -4.67 13.18
C TRP A 21 8.53 -3.85 12.31
N VAL A 22 8.02 -3.00 11.42
CA VAL A 22 8.82 -2.10 10.58
C VAL A 22 8.98 -0.74 11.21
N THR A 23 7.91 -0.21 11.82
CA THR A 23 7.82 1.13 12.39
C THR A 23 7.42 1.10 13.87
N PRO A 24 8.12 0.35 14.73
CA PRO A 24 7.73 0.17 16.14
C PRO A 24 7.62 1.50 16.92
N SER A 25 8.37 2.51 16.54
CA SER A 25 8.32 3.84 17.17
C SER A 25 6.98 4.55 16.99
N LEU A 26 6.24 4.25 15.92
CA LEU A 26 4.89 4.79 15.73
C LEU A 26 3.89 4.21 16.72
N TYR A 27 4.10 2.96 17.11
CA TYR A 27 3.22 2.20 18.01
C TYR A 27 3.59 2.33 19.48
N ALA A 28 4.76 2.91 19.77
CA ALA A 28 5.26 3.04 21.13
C ALA A 28 4.23 3.72 22.05
N ALA A 29 3.98 3.13 23.21
CA ALA A 29 3.08 3.61 24.25
C ALA A 29 1.57 3.60 23.89
N THR A 30 1.15 3.04 22.77
CA THR A 30 -0.27 2.97 22.39
C THR A 30 -0.90 1.61 22.67
N GLY A 31 -0.11 0.53 22.67
CA GLY A 31 -0.62 -0.85 22.77
C GLY A 31 -1.31 -1.34 21.49
N ALA A 32 -1.34 -0.51 20.42
CA ALA A 32 -1.94 -0.86 19.15
C ALA A 32 -1.12 -1.92 18.42
N SER A 33 -1.79 -2.81 17.71
CA SER A 33 -1.19 -3.89 16.92
C SER A 33 -1.33 -3.70 15.41
N ASN A 34 -2.12 -2.72 14.98
CA ASN A 34 -2.33 -2.35 13.57
C ASN A 34 -2.65 -0.86 13.43
N ALA A 35 -2.71 -0.38 12.17
CA ALA A 35 -2.91 1.03 11.88
C ALA A 35 -4.26 1.58 12.36
N ALA A 36 -5.32 0.79 12.31
CA ALA A 36 -6.64 1.23 12.76
C ALA A 36 -6.67 1.41 14.29
N GLU A 37 -6.15 0.44 15.03
CA GLU A 37 -6.00 0.55 16.50
C GLU A 37 -5.08 1.71 16.88
N LEU A 38 -4.03 1.96 16.09
CA LEU A 38 -3.15 3.11 16.31
C LEU A 38 -3.91 4.43 16.14
N GLN A 39 -4.73 4.55 15.09
CA GLN A 39 -5.56 5.73 14.88
C GLN A 39 -6.60 5.92 15.98
N GLU A 40 -7.25 4.84 16.42
CA GLU A 40 -8.22 4.86 17.52
C GLU A 40 -7.53 5.31 18.82
N ALA A 41 -6.39 4.73 19.17
CA ALA A 41 -5.65 5.05 20.38
C ALA A 41 -5.16 6.50 20.43
N MET A 42 -4.77 7.06 19.28
CA MET A 42 -4.25 8.42 19.17
C MET A 42 -5.33 9.48 18.96
N GLY A 43 -6.45 9.09 18.35
CA GLY A 43 -7.41 10.00 17.74
C GLY A 43 -6.96 10.50 16.36
N THR A 44 -7.93 10.70 15.46
CA THR A 44 -7.69 10.99 14.03
C THR A 44 -6.75 12.15 13.79
N ALA A 45 -6.90 13.27 14.51
CA ALA A 45 -6.09 14.46 14.29
C ALA A 45 -4.61 14.22 14.65
N ALA A 46 -4.33 13.60 15.79
CA ALA A 46 -2.97 13.31 16.23
C ALA A 46 -2.33 12.22 15.36
N TYR A 47 -3.09 11.21 14.95
CA TYR A 47 -2.66 10.19 14.00
C TYR A 47 -2.22 10.82 12.67
N ASN A 48 -3.08 11.62 12.05
CA ASN A 48 -2.80 12.25 10.77
C ASN A 48 -1.58 13.18 10.82
N GLU A 49 -1.41 13.94 11.91
CA GLU A 49 -0.22 14.77 12.10
C GLU A 49 1.05 13.94 12.24
N ARG A 50 0.98 12.83 12.98
CA ARG A 50 2.09 11.88 13.14
C ARG A 50 2.45 11.22 11.81
N MET A 51 1.45 10.78 11.04
CA MET A 51 1.66 10.15 9.75
C MET A 51 2.22 11.13 8.71
N ARG A 52 1.76 12.39 8.70
CA ARG A 52 2.34 13.40 7.81
C ARG A 52 3.84 13.57 8.07
N ARG A 53 4.24 13.67 9.32
CA ARG A 53 5.65 13.76 9.70
C ARG A 53 6.43 12.51 9.33
N HIS A 54 5.83 11.34 9.52
CA HIS A 54 6.41 10.07 9.13
C HIS A 54 6.61 9.98 7.61
N TYR A 55 5.60 10.28 6.80
CA TYR A 55 5.70 10.27 5.34
C TYR A 55 6.79 11.20 4.83
N GLU A 56 6.95 12.36 5.48
CA GLU A 56 7.95 13.36 5.09
C GLU A 56 9.38 12.93 5.39
N THR A 57 9.62 12.08 6.38
CA THR A 57 10.96 11.81 6.91
C THR A 57 11.43 10.37 6.80
N PHE A 58 10.54 9.40 6.55
CA PHE A 58 10.89 7.98 6.60
C PHE A 58 11.70 7.52 5.39
N VAL A 59 11.36 8.00 4.20
CA VAL A 59 12.14 7.77 2.97
C VAL A 59 12.47 9.11 2.34
N SER A 60 13.71 9.26 1.89
CA SER A 60 14.24 10.48 1.29
C SER A 60 14.81 10.22 -0.11
N GLU A 61 15.09 11.30 -0.85
CA GLU A 61 15.81 11.23 -2.11
C GLU A 61 17.18 10.58 -1.95
N ASP A 62 17.87 10.84 -0.83
CA ASP A 62 19.19 10.26 -0.54
C ASP A 62 19.13 8.72 -0.43
N ASP A 63 18.01 8.16 0.05
CA ASP A 63 17.82 6.72 0.09
C ASP A 63 17.75 6.12 -1.32
N PHE A 64 17.06 6.77 -2.26
CA PHE A 64 17.04 6.37 -3.67
C PHE A 64 18.44 6.45 -4.30
N ARG A 65 19.17 7.52 -4.03
CA ARG A 65 20.57 7.66 -4.48
C ARG A 65 21.44 6.52 -3.95
N ARG A 66 21.31 6.17 -2.67
CA ARG A 66 22.08 5.07 -2.04
C ARG A 66 21.69 3.71 -2.61
N MET A 67 20.40 3.46 -2.82
CA MET A 67 19.92 2.22 -3.45
C MET A 67 20.56 2.03 -4.84
N ALA A 68 20.58 3.07 -5.67
CA ALA A 68 21.23 3.02 -6.97
C ALA A 68 22.74 2.75 -6.85
N GLN A 69 23.41 3.39 -5.89
CA GLN A 69 24.86 3.20 -5.66
C GLN A 69 25.25 1.76 -5.31
N ILE A 70 24.39 1.03 -4.61
CA ILE A 70 24.63 -0.38 -4.26
C ILE A 70 24.10 -1.36 -5.32
N GLY A 71 23.60 -0.85 -6.45
CA GLY A 71 23.19 -1.65 -7.60
C GLY A 71 21.73 -2.10 -7.60
N LEU A 72 20.89 -1.53 -6.74
CA LEU A 72 19.44 -1.74 -6.82
C LEU A 72 18.87 -0.92 -7.98
N ASN A 73 17.98 -1.54 -8.76
CA ASN A 73 17.33 -0.92 -9.92
C ASN A 73 15.81 -0.97 -9.87
N ALA A 74 15.23 -1.45 -8.77
CA ALA A 74 13.78 -1.45 -8.56
C ALA A 74 13.40 -1.29 -7.10
N VAL A 75 12.23 -0.71 -6.87
CA VAL A 75 11.55 -0.69 -5.57
C VAL A 75 10.11 -1.15 -5.73
N ARG A 76 9.62 -1.95 -4.81
CA ARG A 76 8.19 -2.19 -4.62
C ARG A 76 7.69 -1.19 -3.58
N LEU A 77 6.65 -0.48 -3.90
CA LEU A 77 6.09 0.58 -3.07
C LEU A 77 4.66 0.22 -2.67
N PRO A 78 4.45 -0.31 -1.45
CA PRO A 78 3.12 -0.58 -0.94
C PRO A 78 2.34 0.72 -0.75
N VAL A 79 1.14 0.78 -1.34
CA VAL A 79 0.23 1.93 -1.23
C VAL A 79 -1.09 1.50 -0.60
N PRO A 80 -1.68 2.33 0.27
CA PRO A 80 -2.95 2.00 0.90
C PRO A 80 -4.13 2.33 -0.02
N TRP A 81 -5.30 1.72 0.27
CA TRP A 81 -6.55 2.03 -0.42
C TRP A 81 -6.93 3.51 -0.35
N TYR A 82 -6.50 4.21 0.70
CA TYR A 82 -6.71 5.64 0.87
C TYR A 82 -5.56 6.48 0.28
N ALA A 83 -4.85 5.99 -0.73
CA ALA A 83 -3.72 6.70 -1.33
C ALA A 83 -4.04 8.13 -1.76
N PHE A 84 -5.27 8.38 -2.20
CA PHE A 84 -5.77 9.70 -2.57
C PHE A 84 -6.55 10.42 -1.45
N GLY A 85 -6.44 9.93 -0.22
CA GLY A 85 -7.18 10.42 0.93
C GLY A 85 -8.54 9.71 1.11
N SER A 86 -9.06 9.76 2.31
CA SER A 86 -10.40 9.30 2.66
C SER A 86 -11.03 10.25 3.65
N GLN A 87 -12.31 10.56 3.46
CA GLN A 87 -13.11 11.43 4.33
C GLN A 87 -14.34 10.68 4.88
N GLU A 88 -14.18 9.41 5.20
CA GLU A 88 -15.21 8.68 5.91
C GLU A 88 -15.38 9.27 7.33
N SER A 89 -16.60 9.28 7.83
CA SER A 89 -17.02 10.07 9.00
C SER A 89 -16.24 9.75 10.29
N ASP A 90 -15.70 8.55 10.40
CA ASP A 90 -15.07 8.06 11.63
C ASP A 90 -13.56 7.79 11.50
N ALA A 91 -13.04 7.72 10.27
CA ALA A 91 -11.62 7.49 9.99
C ALA A 91 -11.18 8.27 8.75
N SER A 92 -10.69 9.47 8.96
CA SER A 92 -10.15 10.29 7.87
C SER A 92 -8.66 10.04 7.74
N TYR A 93 -8.24 9.62 6.55
CA TYR A 93 -6.83 9.40 6.20
C TYR A 93 -6.35 10.48 5.25
N ILE A 94 -5.16 11.01 5.49
CA ILE A 94 -4.52 11.95 4.57
C ILE A 94 -4.03 11.23 3.32
N SER A 95 -4.06 11.93 2.19
CA SER A 95 -3.50 11.44 0.93
C SER A 95 -1.99 11.24 1.03
N VAL A 96 -1.49 10.21 0.37
CA VAL A 96 -0.04 9.96 0.20
C VAL A 96 0.44 10.24 -1.23
N VAL A 97 -0.43 10.76 -2.09
CA VAL A 97 -0.13 10.95 -3.52
C VAL A 97 1.08 11.83 -3.78
N ASP A 98 1.27 12.90 -3.00
CA ASP A 98 2.42 13.80 -3.15
C ASP A 98 3.75 13.08 -2.85
N TYR A 99 3.73 12.10 -1.96
CA TYR A 99 4.90 11.29 -1.63
C TYR A 99 5.15 10.20 -2.67
N ILE A 100 4.09 9.65 -3.28
CA ILE A 100 4.22 8.76 -4.43
C ILE A 100 4.83 9.52 -5.60
N ASP A 101 4.38 10.75 -5.88
CA ASP A 101 4.94 11.62 -6.91
C ASP A 101 6.45 11.79 -6.72
N ARG A 102 6.89 12.12 -5.51
CA ARG A 102 8.32 12.23 -5.17
C ARG A 102 9.07 10.93 -5.42
N ALA A 103 8.52 9.78 -5.02
CA ALA A 103 9.14 8.48 -5.24
C ALA A 103 9.34 8.19 -6.73
N ILE A 104 8.34 8.48 -7.57
CA ILE A 104 8.41 8.32 -9.02
C ILE A 104 9.48 9.24 -9.63
N GLU A 105 9.55 10.50 -9.19
CA GLU A 105 10.56 11.47 -9.63
C GLU A 105 11.98 11.06 -9.20
N TRP A 106 12.17 10.67 -7.94
CA TRP A 106 13.47 10.21 -7.44
C TRP A 106 13.90 8.92 -8.15
N ALA A 107 12.99 8.00 -8.36
CA ALA A 107 13.26 6.77 -9.09
C ALA A 107 13.74 7.06 -10.53
N ALA A 108 13.06 7.95 -11.25
CA ALA A 108 13.48 8.37 -12.60
C ALA A 108 14.87 9.02 -12.58
N LYS A 109 15.16 9.85 -11.57
CA LYS A 109 16.45 10.53 -11.43
C LYS A 109 17.63 9.57 -11.22
N TYR A 110 17.41 8.44 -10.54
CA TYR A 110 18.45 7.48 -10.19
C TYR A 110 18.35 6.15 -10.97
N ASP A 111 17.60 6.11 -12.06
CA ASP A 111 17.40 4.92 -12.89
C ASP A 111 16.89 3.70 -12.11
N ILE A 112 15.98 3.96 -11.20
CA ILE A 112 15.26 2.95 -10.41
C ILE A 112 13.82 2.86 -10.93
N ARG A 113 13.30 1.65 -11.07
CA ARG A 113 11.90 1.42 -11.45
C ARG A 113 11.03 1.14 -10.24
N VAL A 114 9.78 1.60 -10.29
CA VAL A 114 8.81 1.48 -9.20
C VAL A 114 7.71 0.50 -9.58
N LEU A 115 7.52 -0.52 -8.76
CA LEU A 115 6.33 -1.35 -8.76
C LEU A 115 5.39 -0.80 -7.67
N LEU A 116 4.29 -0.17 -8.06
CA LEU A 116 3.24 0.23 -7.13
C LEU A 116 2.42 -1.01 -6.76
N ASP A 117 2.15 -1.19 -5.49
CA ASP A 117 1.41 -2.34 -4.98
C ASP A 117 0.24 -1.87 -4.12
N LEU A 118 -1.00 -2.19 -4.54
CA LEU A 118 -2.16 -1.95 -3.70
C LEU A 118 -2.15 -2.93 -2.53
N ALA A 119 -1.64 -2.47 -1.38
CA ALA A 119 -1.35 -3.34 -0.24
C ALA A 119 -2.52 -3.48 0.75
N THR A 120 -3.52 -2.59 0.69
CA THR A 120 -4.68 -2.66 1.58
C THR A 120 -5.97 -2.35 0.84
N VAL A 121 -7.10 -2.86 1.36
CA VAL A 121 -8.46 -2.51 0.94
C VAL A 121 -9.33 -2.26 2.16
N PRO A 122 -10.44 -1.51 2.05
CA PRO A 122 -11.37 -1.33 3.16
C PRO A 122 -11.89 -2.68 3.66
N GLY A 123 -11.87 -2.90 4.97
CA GLY A 123 -12.28 -4.16 5.59
C GLY A 123 -11.26 -5.29 5.50
N GLY A 124 -10.11 -5.05 4.88
CA GLY A 124 -8.99 -5.98 4.84
C GLY A 124 -9.10 -7.11 3.82
N GLN A 125 -7.96 -7.55 3.31
CA GLN A 125 -7.84 -8.63 2.32
C GLN A 125 -7.20 -9.91 2.87
N GLY A 126 -6.69 -9.92 4.08
CA GLY A 126 -5.94 -11.05 4.63
C GLY A 126 -5.79 -11.05 6.13
N ASP A 127 -5.10 -12.06 6.63
CA ASP A 127 -4.77 -12.30 8.04
C ASP A 127 -3.64 -11.40 8.56
N SER A 128 -3.13 -10.48 7.74
CA SER A 128 -2.02 -9.63 8.12
C SER A 128 -2.50 -8.52 9.07
N ASN A 129 -1.66 -8.21 10.06
CA ASN A 129 -1.88 -7.11 11.00
C ASN A 129 -1.91 -5.71 10.32
N ASP A 130 -1.72 -5.65 9.01
CA ASP A 130 -1.77 -4.42 8.21
C ASP A 130 -3.19 -4.04 7.84
N SER A 131 -4.10 -4.99 7.97
CA SER A 131 -5.51 -4.77 7.71
C SER A 131 -6.24 -4.56 9.02
N PRO A 132 -7.10 -3.54 9.13
CA PRO A 132 -7.92 -3.31 10.34
C PRO A 132 -9.02 -4.36 10.53
N ALA A 133 -8.91 -5.51 9.89
CA ALA A 133 -9.89 -6.57 10.04
C ALA A 133 -9.71 -7.29 11.38
N THR A 134 -10.79 -7.44 12.11
CA THR A 134 -10.83 -8.41 13.22
C THR A 134 -10.62 -9.83 12.67
N PRO A 135 -10.13 -10.79 13.48
CA PRO A 135 -9.98 -12.17 13.04
C PRO A 135 -11.26 -12.80 12.45
N GLU A 136 -12.42 -12.24 12.78
CA GLU A 136 -13.73 -12.67 12.27
C GLU A 136 -14.11 -11.99 10.95
N ALA A 137 -13.49 -10.87 10.64
CA ALA A 137 -13.65 -10.14 9.37
C ALA A 137 -12.65 -10.57 8.29
N VAL A 138 -12.07 -11.77 8.44
CA VAL A 138 -11.11 -12.33 7.49
C VAL A 138 -11.65 -12.25 6.07
N ALA A 139 -11.06 -11.37 5.30
CA ALA A 139 -11.25 -11.24 3.86
C ALA A 139 -12.72 -11.03 3.41
N GLU A 140 -13.38 -10.00 3.93
CA GLU A 140 -14.69 -9.60 3.37
C GLU A 140 -14.57 -8.79 2.06
N TRP A 141 -13.37 -8.34 1.69
CA TRP A 141 -13.15 -7.50 0.52
C TRP A 141 -13.75 -8.11 -0.77
N HIS A 142 -13.62 -9.42 -0.97
CA HIS A 142 -14.11 -10.11 -2.15
C HIS A 142 -15.63 -10.25 -2.18
N SER A 143 -16.30 -10.21 -1.03
CA SER A 143 -17.76 -10.22 -0.92
C SER A 143 -18.36 -8.83 -0.76
N SER A 144 -17.54 -7.84 -0.42
CA SER A 144 -17.94 -6.45 -0.29
C SER A 144 -17.91 -5.75 -1.66
N THR A 145 -19.08 -5.38 -2.17
CA THR A 145 -19.17 -4.58 -3.40
C THR A 145 -18.43 -3.26 -3.23
N ASN A 146 -18.54 -2.63 -2.04
CA ASN A 146 -17.84 -1.39 -1.74
C ASN A 146 -16.31 -1.56 -1.72
N GLY A 147 -15.80 -2.61 -1.07
CA GLY A 147 -14.35 -2.88 -1.03
C GLY A 147 -13.75 -3.06 -2.42
N ARG A 148 -14.44 -3.80 -3.30
CA ARG A 148 -14.00 -3.96 -4.69
C ARG A 148 -14.04 -2.65 -5.49
N HIS A 149 -15.10 -1.85 -5.34
CA HIS A 149 -15.20 -0.57 -6.03
C HIS A 149 -14.09 0.39 -5.60
N VAL A 150 -13.80 0.47 -4.31
CA VAL A 150 -12.70 1.31 -3.81
C VAL A 150 -11.36 0.84 -4.34
N ALA A 151 -11.09 -0.47 -4.33
CA ALA A 151 -9.85 -1.01 -4.88
C ALA A 151 -9.68 -0.67 -6.37
N LEU A 152 -10.73 -0.87 -7.17
CA LEU A 152 -10.72 -0.56 -8.60
C LEU A 152 -10.53 0.94 -8.86
N ASP A 153 -11.22 1.81 -8.11
CA ASP A 153 -11.07 3.27 -8.23
C ASP A 153 -9.62 3.71 -7.95
N VAL A 154 -9.03 3.16 -6.90
CA VAL A 154 -7.63 3.47 -6.56
C VAL A 154 -6.67 2.98 -7.65
N LEU A 155 -6.84 1.76 -8.14
CA LEU A 155 -6.00 1.21 -9.21
C LEU A 155 -6.14 2.03 -10.51
N GLU A 156 -7.35 2.40 -10.90
CA GLU A 156 -7.60 3.25 -12.07
C GLU A 156 -6.92 4.60 -11.92
N ARG A 157 -7.07 5.26 -10.78
CA ARG A 157 -6.42 6.54 -10.51
C ARG A 157 -4.90 6.47 -10.46
N LEU A 158 -4.33 5.38 -9.93
CA LEU A 158 -2.88 5.13 -9.98
C LEU A 158 -2.41 4.93 -11.43
N ALA A 159 -3.15 4.16 -12.22
CA ALA A 159 -2.84 3.94 -13.63
C ALA A 159 -2.94 5.23 -14.45
N ASP A 160 -3.98 6.02 -14.25
CA ASP A 160 -4.16 7.30 -14.94
C ASP A 160 -3.04 8.30 -14.60
N ARG A 161 -2.60 8.33 -13.34
CA ARG A 161 -1.59 9.29 -12.90
C ARG A 161 -0.17 8.88 -13.27
N TYR A 162 0.16 7.60 -13.19
CA TYR A 162 1.54 7.11 -13.29
C TYR A 162 1.80 6.20 -14.49
N GLY A 163 0.77 5.80 -15.24
CA GLY A 163 0.89 4.84 -16.32
C GLY A 163 1.88 5.23 -17.43
N GLU A 164 2.07 6.53 -17.65
CA GLU A 164 3.03 7.06 -18.63
C GLU A 164 4.41 7.37 -18.04
N ALA A 165 4.63 7.15 -16.74
CA ALA A 165 5.91 7.43 -16.11
C ALA A 165 6.96 6.39 -16.51
N GLU A 166 8.10 6.84 -17.03
CA GLU A 166 9.19 5.95 -17.47
C GLU A 166 9.75 5.08 -16.33
N SER A 167 9.71 5.58 -15.10
CA SER A 167 10.15 4.84 -13.93
C SER A 167 9.12 3.84 -13.41
N LEU A 168 7.88 3.83 -13.92
CA LEU A 168 6.91 2.83 -13.51
C LEU A 168 7.24 1.47 -14.11
N LEU A 169 7.44 0.45 -13.27
CA LEU A 169 7.61 -0.94 -13.69
C LEU A 169 6.24 -1.61 -13.94
N GLY A 170 5.26 -1.29 -13.10
CA GLY A 170 3.91 -1.83 -13.16
C GLY A 170 3.11 -1.50 -11.90
N ILE A 171 1.88 -1.98 -11.87
CA ILE A 171 0.97 -1.87 -10.72
C ILE A 171 0.52 -3.27 -10.33
N GLU A 172 0.82 -3.68 -9.11
CA GLU A 172 0.33 -4.92 -8.50
C GLU A 172 -1.10 -4.69 -8.02
N LEU A 173 -2.02 -5.57 -8.42
CA LEU A 173 -3.45 -5.33 -8.26
C LEU A 173 -3.92 -5.42 -6.81
N LEU A 174 -3.37 -6.37 -6.05
CA LEU A 174 -3.65 -6.50 -4.63
C LEU A 174 -2.63 -7.44 -3.97
N ASP A 175 -2.06 -7.01 -2.85
CA ASP A 175 -1.16 -7.85 -2.07
C ASP A 175 -1.91 -8.95 -1.32
N THR A 176 -1.41 -10.17 -1.39
CA THR A 176 -1.83 -11.36 -0.61
C THR A 176 -3.35 -11.48 -0.38
N PRO A 177 -4.21 -11.45 -1.42
CA PRO A 177 -5.64 -11.60 -1.24
C PRO A 177 -5.96 -12.99 -0.69
N GLN A 178 -6.66 -13.04 0.44
CA GLN A 178 -7.11 -14.30 1.03
C GLN A 178 -8.60 -14.53 0.77
N MET A 179 -8.97 -15.77 0.63
CA MET A 179 -10.37 -16.22 0.52
C MET A 179 -10.68 -17.20 1.63
N SER A 180 -11.85 -17.06 2.27
CA SER A 180 -12.28 -18.06 3.24
C SER A 180 -12.53 -19.40 2.54
N VAL A 181 -12.06 -20.51 3.14
CA VAL A 181 -12.23 -21.88 2.59
C VAL A 181 -13.69 -22.21 2.28
N ARG A 182 -14.63 -21.68 3.07
CA ARG A 182 -16.06 -21.89 2.89
C ARG A 182 -16.61 -21.22 1.64
N LYS A 183 -16.07 -20.10 1.23
CA LYS A 183 -16.47 -19.38 0.01
C LYS A 183 -15.71 -19.88 -1.21
N SER A 184 -14.47 -20.35 -1.05
CA SER A 184 -13.69 -20.89 -2.17
C SER A 184 -14.30 -22.14 -2.80
N LEU A 185 -15.01 -22.97 -2.03
CA LEU A 185 -15.69 -24.15 -2.53
C LEU A 185 -16.94 -23.84 -3.39
N PHE A 186 -17.57 -22.68 -3.17
CA PHE A 186 -18.81 -22.30 -3.83
C PHE A 186 -18.70 -21.12 -4.79
N THR A 187 -17.61 -20.36 -4.76
CA THR A 187 -17.46 -19.11 -5.51
C THR A 187 -16.11 -18.98 -6.23
N MET A 188 -15.50 -20.10 -6.60
CA MET A 188 -14.23 -20.07 -7.37
C MET A 188 -14.35 -19.29 -8.70
N THR A 189 -15.58 -18.98 -9.14
CA THR A 189 -15.83 -18.19 -10.34
C THR A 189 -16.12 -16.72 -10.09
N ASP A 190 -16.49 -16.31 -8.86
CA ASP A 190 -17.04 -14.97 -8.63
C ASP A 190 -16.10 -14.01 -7.87
N GLY A 191 -15.08 -14.52 -7.20
CA GLY A 191 -14.26 -13.74 -6.29
C GLY A 191 -12.98 -13.18 -6.90
N ILE A 192 -12.23 -13.97 -7.63
CA ILE A 192 -10.94 -13.61 -8.22
C ILE A 192 -11.07 -12.91 -9.59
N PRO A 193 -12.02 -13.29 -10.45
CA PRO A 193 -12.02 -12.86 -11.83
C PRO A 193 -12.12 -11.35 -12.06
N ALA A 194 -12.78 -10.63 -11.19
CA ALA A 194 -13.01 -9.18 -11.40
C ALA A 194 -11.74 -8.33 -11.26
N HIS A 195 -10.69 -8.87 -10.67
CA HIS A 195 -9.42 -8.16 -10.45
C HIS A 195 -8.26 -8.72 -11.28
N TYR A 196 -8.40 -9.94 -11.83
CA TYR A 196 -7.33 -10.62 -12.57
C TYR A 196 -7.68 -10.95 -14.01
N LEU A 197 -8.85 -10.53 -14.49
CA LEU A 197 -9.28 -10.59 -15.88
C LEU A 197 -9.39 -9.20 -16.50
#